data_ebc997e36f223632cad05404c3e51843
#
_entry.id   ebc997e36f223632cad05404c3e51843
#
_cell.length_a   1.000
_cell.length_b   1.000
_cell.length_c   1.000
_cell.angle_alpha   90.00
_cell.angle_beta   90.00
_cell.angle_gamma   90.00
#
_symmetry.space_group_name_H-M   'P 1'
#
loop_
_entity.id
_entity.type
_entity.pdbx_description
1 polymer ?
#
loop_
_entity_poly.entity_id
_entity_poly.type
_entity_poly.pdbx_seq_one_letter_code
_entity_poly.pdbx_strand_id
1 'polypeptide(L)'
;AGQVKTTEAVAAVRGVVGGEVQKQTMIQCIQRGTQTMLVKVYNYRMLRLFFGAMALLIAMAALGCSSTIDSEPAGQKSFASPQQAVAALVAAVQDDNEVELLAILGPGSEDLTSSGDKIADRNSRARFLKAYAAKNSLAPENAARAILIIGDEDYPFSIPIVQQDNAWRFDTQAGRDEILNRRIGRNELHTIEVMQAYTDAQREYACLEGKGGSTEFAQKFSSSEGTKDGLYWEAGQDEEESPFGPLIVRAAEEGYDEGGLDKVPPEPFYGYYFKILKRQGEHANGGAYDYVVDGNMVLGFALVAYPAKYGISGIMTFIINQEGVIYEKDLGEDTATAAAAMTTFDPDDTWRKDEKPAEQ
;
A
#
# COMPACT_ATOMS: atom_id res chain seq x y z
N ALA A 1 -66.61 -6.40 -8.29
CA ALA A 1 -65.82 -6.78 -7.07
C ALA A 1 -64.73 -7.85 -7.36
N GLY A 2 -64.69 -8.45 -8.54
CA GLY A 2 -63.70 -9.52 -8.87
C GLY A 2 -62.43 -9.02 -9.58
N GLN A 3 -62.46 -7.86 -10.23
CA GLN A 3 -61.30 -7.37 -11.00
C GLN A 3 -60.25 -6.60 -10.17
N VAL A 4 -60.64 -6.00 -9.04
CA VAL A 4 -59.70 -5.24 -8.18
C VAL A 4 -58.77 -6.15 -7.41
N LYS A 5 -59.21 -7.36 -6.99
CA LYS A 5 -58.39 -8.31 -6.25
C LYS A 5 -57.30 -9.00 -7.09
N THR A 6 -57.50 -9.12 -8.42
CA THR A 6 -56.49 -9.70 -9.31
C THR A 6 -55.34 -8.75 -9.63
N THR A 7 -55.58 -7.44 -9.65
CA THR A 7 -54.53 -6.44 -9.93
C THR A 7 -53.56 -6.26 -8.74
N GLU A 8 -54.08 -6.30 -7.49
CA GLU A 8 -53.23 -6.25 -6.28
C GLU A 8 -52.40 -7.50 -6.11
N ALA A 9 -52.96 -8.70 -6.41
CA ALA A 9 -52.20 -9.95 -6.32
C ALA A 9 -51.07 -10.03 -7.38
N VAL A 10 -51.28 -9.50 -8.59
CA VAL A 10 -50.25 -9.45 -9.64
C VAL A 10 -49.16 -8.43 -9.34
N ALA A 11 -49.50 -7.30 -8.68
CA ALA A 11 -48.51 -6.32 -8.23
C ALA A 11 -47.65 -6.88 -7.08
N ALA A 12 -48.27 -7.59 -6.15
CA ALA A 12 -47.52 -8.24 -5.02
C ALA A 12 -46.59 -9.35 -5.52
N VAL A 13 -47.02 -10.16 -6.49
CA VAL A 13 -46.18 -11.21 -7.11
C VAL A 13 -45.04 -10.60 -7.93
N ARG A 14 -45.26 -9.50 -8.65
CA ARG A 14 -44.19 -8.78 -9.34
C ARG A 14 -43.18 -8.14 -8.39
N GLY A 15 -43.59 -7.63 -7.24
CA GLY A 15 -42.71 -7.07 -6.22
C GLY A 15 -41.82 -8.16 -5.57
N VAL A 16 -42.40 -9.33 -5.28
CA VAL A 16 -41.67 -10.46 -4.65
C VAL A 16 -40.71 -11.12 -5.66
N VAL A 17 -41.15 -11.35 -6.89
CA VAL A 17 -40.28 -11.95 -7.94
C VAL A 17 -39.17 -10.98 -8.37
N GLY A 18 -39.45 -9.67 -8.43
CA GLY A 18 -38.44 -8.64 -8.69
C GLY A 18 -37.36 -8.60 -7.61
N GLY A 19 -37.76 -8.65 -6.33
CA GLY A 19 -36.84 -8.66 -5.21
C GLY A 19 -35.95 -9.91 -5.11
N GLU A 20 -36.49 -11.09 -5.48
CA GLU A 20 -35.67 -12.32 -5.48
C GLU A 20 -34.68 -12.39 -6.65
N VAL A 21 -35.07 -11.94 -7.83
CA VAL A 21 -34.17 -11.89 -9.00
C VAL A 21 -33.05 -10.87 -8.75
N GLN A 22 -33.37 -9.74 -8.13
CA GLN A 22 -32.40 -8.71 -7.78
C GLN A 22 -31.44 -9.17 -6.68
N LYS A 23 -31.96 -9.86 -5.65
CA LYS A 23 -31.13 -10.53 -4.62
C LYS A 23 -30.20 -11.57 -5.21
N GLN A 24 -30.65 -12.38 -6.16
CA GLN A 24 -29.80 -13.35 -6.84
C GLN A 24 -28.74 -12.71 -7.72
N THR A 25 -29.04 -11.62 -8.40
CA THR A 25 -28.07 -10.87 -9.22
C THR A 25 -27.02 -10.20 -8.33
N MET A 26 -27.44 -9.61 -7.21
CA MET A 26 -26.55 -9.03 -6.20
C MET A 26 -25.67 -10.11 -5.53
N ILE A 27 -26.24 -11.26 -5.19
CA ILE A 27 -25.48 -12.40 -4.65
C ILE A 27 -24.47 -12.92 -5.68
N GLN A 28 -24.79 -12.98 -6.96
CA GLN A 28 -23.85 -13.36 -8.01
C GLN A 28 -22.75 -12.31 -8.25
N CYS A 29 -23.06 -11.01 -8.17
CA CYS A 29 -22.06 -9.95 -8.19
C CYS A 29 -21.11 -10.05 -6.98
N ILE A 30 -21.65 -10.20 -5.77
CA ILE A 30 -20.90 -10.34 -4.52
C ILE A 30 -20.10 -11.65 -4.48
N GLN A 31 -20.66 -12.78 -4.91
CA GLN A 31 -19.95 -14.07 -4.92
C GLN A 31 -18.77 -14.11 -5.91
N ARG A 32 -18.83 -13.37 -7.00
CA ARG A 32 -17.65 -13.19 -7.88
C ARG A 32 -16.55 -12.36 -7.20
N GLY A 33 -16.89 -11.34 -6.41
CA GLY A 33 -15.93 -10.54 -5.63
C GLY A 33 -15.33 -11.32 -4.45
N THR A 34 -16.15 -12.05 -3.67
CA THR A 34 -15.70 -12.75 -2.45
C THR A 34 -14.92 -14.04 -2.73
N GLN A 35 -15.17 -14.75 -3.81
CA GLN A 35 -14.33 -15.91 -4.20
C GLN A 35 -12.90 -15.47 -4.52
N THR A 36 -12.72 -14.29 -5.09
CA THR A 36 -11.39 -13.73 -5.36
C THR A 36 -10.65 -13.34 -4.07
N MET A 37 -11.35 -12.91 -3.00
CA MET A 37 -10.72 -12.55 -1.71
C MET A 37 -10.33 -13.76 -0.86
N LEU A 38 -11.15 -14.81 -0.77
CA LEU A 38 -10.89 -15.97 0.08
C LEU A 38 -9.72 -16.83 -0.40
N VAL A 39 -9.49 -16.90 -1.70
CA VAL A 39 -8.34 -17.62 -2.30
C VAL A 39 -7.02 -16.90 -2.00
N LYS A 40 -7.02 -15.56 -1.89
CA LYS A 40 -5.81 -14.76 -1.65
C LYS A 40 -5.23 -14.90 -0.24
N VAL A 41 -6.07 -15.08 0.79
CA VAL A 41 -5.60 -15.21 2.19
C VAL A 41 -4.87 -16.55 2.44
N TYR A 42 -5.21 -17.61 1.69
CA TYR A 42 -4.59 -18.93 1.83
C TYR A 42 -3.18 -19.00 1.24
N ASN A 43 -2.90 -18.26 0.16
CA ASN A 43 -1.60 -18.29 -0.55
C ASN A 43 -0.48 -17.50 0.14
N TYR A 44 -0.79 -16.55 1.03
CA TYR A 44 0.20 -15.81 1.79
C TYR A 44 1.05 -16.68 2.75
N ARG A 45 0.55 -17.84 3.15
CA ARG A 45 1.27 -18.78 4.02
C ARG A 45 2.33 -19.62 3.31
N MET A 46 2.19 -19.84 1.99
CA MET A 46 3.11 -20.70 1.22
C MET A 46 4.32 -19.97 0.63
N LEU A 47 4.25 -18.64 0.47
CA LEU A 47 5.38 -17.84 -0.07
C LEU A 47 6.57 -17.72 0.89
N ARG A 48 6.39 -18.00 2.19
CA ARG A 48 7.46 -17.98 3.20
C ARG A 48 8.50 -19.09 3.08
N LEU A 49 8.26 -20.13 2.27
CA LEU A 49 9.14 -21.31 2.18
C LEU A 49 10.16 -21.26 1.03
N PHE A 50 10.08 -20.32 0.09
CA PHE A 50 10.96 -20.31 -1.09
C PHE A 50 12.17 -19.37 -1.03
N PHE A 51 12.28 -18.49 -0.03
CA PHE A 51 13.43 -17.58 0.11
C PHE A 51 14.61 -18.13 0.92
N GLY A 52 14.58 -19.40 1.31
CA GLY A 52 15.63 -20.04 2.10
C GLY A 52 16.80 -20.68 1.33
N ALA A 53 16.82 -20.67 0.01
CA ALA A 53 17.70 -21.55 -0.76
C ALA A 53 18.67 -20.86 -1.75
N MET A 54 18.93 -19.55 -1.67
CA MET A 54 19.86 -18.89 -2.61
C MET A 54 20.90 -17.98 -1.92
N ALA A 55 21.47 -18.46 -0.82
CA ALA A 55 22.61 -17.81 -0.16
C ALA A 55 23.75 -18.79 0.07
N LEU A 56 24.25 -19.41 -1.01
CA LEU A 56 25.52 -20.14 -0.92
C LEU A 56 26.16 -20.20 -2.31
N LEU A 57 26.91 -19.17 -2.67
CA LEU A 57 28.03 -19.20 -3.62
C LEU A 57 28.49 -17.77 -3.92
N ILE A 58 29.43 -17.25 -3.16
CA ILE A 58 30.60 -16.45 -3.64
C ILE A 58 31.48 -16.26 -2.40
N ALA A 59 32.39 -17.19 -2.22
CA ALA A 59 33.59 -16.98 -1.41
C ALA A 59 34.78 -17.05 -2.36
N MET A 60 35.61 -16.04 -2.29
CA MET A 60 37.00 -15.90 -2.73
C MET A 60 37.20 -14.83 -3.79
N ALA A 61 37.65 -13.66 -3.32
CA ALA A 61 38.77 -12.96 -3.98
C ALA A 61 39.32 -11.84 -3.08
N ALA A 62 40.57 -12.07 -2.66
CA ALA A 62 41.65 -11.10 -2.55
C ALA A 62 41.64 -10.05 -1.43
N LEU A 63 42.58 -10.29 -0.53
CA LEU A 63 43.35 -9.34 0.26
C LEU A 63 43.57 -7.99 -0.44
N GLY A 64 43.09 -6.96 0.25
CA GLY A 64 43.47 -5.59 0.03
C GLY A 64 43.19 -4.83 1.32
N CYS A 65 44.13 -4.83 2.29
CA CYS A 65 44.10 -3.90 3.40
C CYS A 65 44.28 -2.48 2.84
N SER A 66 43.18 -1.79 2.65
CA SER A 66 43.14 -0.32 2.67
C SER A 66 42.33 0.04 3.91
N SER A 67 43.03 0.44 4.99
CA SER A 67 42.45 1.13 6.12
C SER A 67 41.95 2.50 5.60
N THR A 68 40.74 2.55 5.09
CA THR A 68 40.01 3.79 5.01
C THR A 68 39.70 4.17 6.44
N ILE A 69 40.36 5.24 6.91
CA ILE A 69 39.94 5.95 8.11
C ILE A 69 38.57 6.54 7.74
N ASP A 70 37.49 5.81 8.07
CA ASP A 70 36.14 6.33 7.99
C ASP A 70 36.09 7.47 9.03
N SER A 71 36.19 8.70 8.54
CA SER A 71 35.94 9.90 9.34
C SER A 71 34.53 9.80 9.89
N GLU A 72 34.42 9.95 11.21
CA GLU A 72 33.14 10.02 11.93
C GLU A 72 32.18 10.95 11.17
N PRO A 73 30.93 10.51 10.84
CA PRO A 73 29.94 11.41 10.28
C PRO A 73 29.72 12.53 11.29
N ALA A 74 30.03 13.77 10.92
CA ALA A 74 29.94 14.91 11.79
C ALA A 74 28.53 15.04 12.36
N GLY A 75 28.35 14.83 13.67
CA GLY A 75 27.10 15.03 14.38
C GLY A 75 26.32 13.78 14.83
N GLN A 76 26.81 12.55 14.57
CA GLN A 76 26.15 11.36 15.11
C GLN A 76 26.46 11.15 16.59
N LYS A 77 25.46 10.79 17.40
CA LYS A 77 25.63 10.43 18.82
C LYS A 77 26.40 9.12 18.98
N SER A 78 27.25 9.09 20.01
CA SER A 78 27.99 7.92 20.43
C SER A 78 27.66 7.56 21.90
N PHE A 79 27.84 6.28 22.26
CA PHE A 79 27.41 5.71 23.54
C PHE A 79 28.52 4.89 24.15
N ALA A 80 28.50 4.74 25.48
CA ALA A 80 29.50 3.93 26.18
C ALA A 80 29.29 2.40 26.02
N SER A 81 28.08 1.99 25.61
CA SER A 81 27.76 0.58 25.37
C SER A 81 26.64 0.43 24.33
N PRO A 82 26.51 -0.76 23.68
CA PRO A 82 25.40 -1.02 22.77
C PRO A 82 24.04 -0.99 23.48
N GLN A 83 23.97 -1.34 24.77
CA GLN A 83 22.74 -1.23 25.56
C GLN A 83 22.29 0.21 25.72
N GLN A 84 23.21 1.15 25.94
CA GLN A 84 22.88 2.58 26.00
C GLN A 84 22.42 3.12 24.65
N ALA A 85 23.02 2.68 23.54
CA ALA A 85 22.59 3.04 22.19
C ALA A 85 21.14 2.59 21.92
N VAL A 86 20.81 1.33 22.26
CA VAL A 86 19.45 0.79 22.14
C VAL A 86 18.47 1.54 23.03
N ALA A 87 18.81 1.81 24.29
CA ALA A 87 17.94 2.54 25.21
C ALA A 87 17.61 3.96 24.68
N ALA A 88 18.61 4.65 24.13
CA ALA A 88 18.42 5.97 23.52
C ALA A 88 17.52 5.90 22.29
N LEU A 89 17.72 4.91 21.39
CA LEU A 89 16.86 4.70 20.22
C LEU A 89 15.41 4.46 20.64
N VAL A 90 15.19 3.55 21.59
CA VAL A 90 13.83 3.21 22.06
C VAL A 90 13.15 4.43 22.69
N ALA A 91 13.86 5.21 23.52
CA ALA A 91 13.31 6.44 24.10
C ALA A 91 12.94 7.46 23.02
N ALA A 92 13.81 7.69 22.03
CA ALA A 92 13.52 8.62 20.94
C ALA A 92 12.30 8.19 20.09
N VAL A 93 12.13 6.88 19.86
CA VAL A 93 10.95 6.33 19.17
C VAL A 93 9.70 6.46 20.04
N GLN A 94 9.76 6.23 21.34
CA GLN A 94 8.63 6.37 22.28
C GLN A 94 8.13 7.81 22.38
N ASP A 95 9.07 8.77 22.40
CA ASP A 95 8.78 10.19 22.50
C ASP A 95 8.43 10.85 21.14
N ASP A 96 8.40 10.06 20.06
CA ASP A 96 8.23 10.52 18.68
C ASP A 96 9.18 11.68 18.33
N ASN A 97 10.40 11.63 18.87
CA ASN A 97 11.41 12.68 18.76
C ASN A 97 12.30 12.47 17.53
N GLU A 98 11.86 13.01 16.39
CA GLU A 98 12.58 12.89 15.11
C GLU A 98 13.99 13.51 15.17
N VAL A 99 14.15 14.62 15.87
CA VAL A 99 15.47 15.30 16.02
C VAL A 99 16.44 14.38 16.74
N GLU A 100 15.98 13.71 17.79
CA GLU A 100 16.81 12.75 18.55
C GLU A 100 17.10 11.48 17.73
N LEU A 101 16.13 10.98 16.95
CA LEU A 101 16.33 9.86 16.03
C LEU A 101 17.43 10.17 15.01
N LEU A 102 17.38 11.35 14.39
CA LEU A 102 18.39 11.78 13.42
C LEU A 102 19.78 11.92 14.10
N ALA A 103 19.85 12.44 15.33
CA ALA A 103 21.10 12.54 16.06
C ALA A 103 21.69 11.16 16.41
N ILE A 104 20.84 10.18 16.74
CA ILE A 104 21.27 8.80 17.05
C ILE A 104 21.71 8.06 15.79
N LEU A 105 20.93 8.13 14.72
CA LEU A 105 21.20 7.42 13.47
C LEU A 105 22.25 8.13 12.61
N GLY A 106 22.43 9.44 12.78
CA GLY A 106 23.44 10.23 12.09
C GLY A 106 23.00 10.77 10.74
N PRO A 107 23.87 11.54 10.07
CA PRO A 107 23.59 12.16 8.78
C PRO A 107 23.20 11.14 7.71
N GLY A 108 22.25 11.49 6.85
CA GLY A 108 21.73 10.63 5.78
C GLY A 108 20.70 9.59 6.26
N SER A 109 20.19 9.74 7.50
CA SER A 109 19.12 8.91 8.04
C SER A 109 17.71 9.50 7.87
N GLU A 110 17.59 10.67 7.28
CA GLU A 110 16.32 11.39 7.07
C GLU A 110 15.29 10.51 6.35
N ASP A 111 15.72 9.81 5.31
CA ASP A 111 14.86 8.90 4.54
C ASP A 111 14.44 7.65 5.30
N LEU A 112 15.17 7.26 6.34
CA LEU A 112 14.82 6.14 7.22
C LEU A 112 13.76 6.55 8.23
N THR A 113 13.79 7.78 8.71
CA THR A 113 12.88 8.32 9.72
C THR A 113 11.60 8.88 9.14
N SER A 114 11.61 9.33 7.86
CA SER A 114 10.45 9.93 7.18
C SER A 114 10.32 9.46 5.73
N SER A 115 9.29 8.67 5.48
CA SER A 115 8.96 8.13 4.14
C SER A 115 8.15 9.09 3.27
N GLY A 116 7.62 10.18 3.85
CA GLY A 116 6.63 11.05 3.22
C GLY A 116 5.19 10.70 3.58
N ASP A 117 4.94 9.51 4.12
CA ASP A 117 3.66 9.08 4.68
C ASP A 117 3.77 9.04 6.22
N LYS A 118 3.27 10.09 6.87
CA LYS A 118 3.34 10.26 8.34
C LYS A 118 2.60 9.15 9.09
N ILE A 119 1.53 8.62 8.53
CA ILE A 119 0.73 7.56 9.14
C ILE A 119 1.51 6.25 9.10
N ALA A 120 2.04 5.89 7.94
CA ALA A 120 2.88 4.71 7.78
C ALA A 120 4.14 4.76 8.67
N ASP A 121 4.77 5.94 8.79
CA ASP A 121 5.95 6.16 9.64
C ASP A 121 5.61 5.95 11.13
N ARG A 122 4.52 6.55 11.62
CA ARG A 122 4.02 6.36 12.98
C ARG A 122 3.70 4.89 13.27
N ASN A 123 3.00 4.22 12.37
CA ASN A 123 2.66 2.81 12.51
C ASN A 123 3.90 1.90 12.50
N SER A 124 4.93 2.25 11.73
CA SER A 124 6.21 1.53 11.74
C SER A 124 6.93 1.67 13.08
N ARG A 125 6.95 2.88 13.67
CA ARG A 125 7.48 3.12 15.03
C ARG A 125 6.70 2.33 16.09
N ALA A 126 5.37 2.34 16.01
CA ALA A 126 4.53 1.56 16.94
C ALA A 126 4.78 0.04 16.84
N ARG A 127 4.94 -0.50 15.63
CA ARG A 127 5.29 -1.92 15.43
C ARG A 127 6.65 -2.26 16.02
N PHE A 128 7.65 -1.41 15.83
CA PHE A 128 8.97 -1.57 16.42
C PHE A 128 8.90 -1.63 17.96
N LEU A 129 8.20 -0.68 18.60
CA LEU A 129 8.05 -0.64 20.05
C LEU A 129 7.31 -1.86 20.59
N LYS A 130 6.26 -2.31 19.90
CA LYS A 130 5.51 -3.51 20.26
C LYS A 130 6.41 -4.76 20.20
N ALA A 131 7.20 -4.91 19.14
CA ALA A 131 8.13 -6.03 19.00
C ALA A 131 9.23 -5.97 20.05
N TYR A 132 9.81 -4.79 20.31
CA TYR A 132 10.81 -4.59 21.33
C TYR A 132 10.29 -4.92 22.75
N ALA A 133 9.07 -4.50 23.07
CA ALA A 133 8.44 -4.79 24.37
C ALA A 133 8.11 -6.28 24.56
N ALA A 134 7.76 -6.99 23.50
CA ALA A 134 7.48 -8.42 23.57
C ALA A 134 8.74 -9.22 23.88
N LYS A 135 9.84 -8.95 23.17
CA LYS A 135 11.14 -9.60 23.41
C LYS A 135 12.25 -8.74 22.81
N ASN A 136 13.35 -8.58 23.54
CA ASN A 136 14.54 -7.92 23.00
C ASN A 136 15.82 -8.54 23.57
N SER A 137 16.86 -8.56 22.78
CA SER A 137 18.19 -8.98 23.18
C SER A 137 19.25 -8.37 22.26
N LEU A 138 20.49 -8.29 22.75
CA LEU A 138 21.64 -7.91 21.94
C LEU A 138 22.45 -9.16 21.61
N ALA A 139 22.60 -9.47 20.34
CA ALA A 139 23.43 -10.55 19.84
C ALA A 139 24.80 -9.98 19.42
N PRO A 140 25.91 -10.29 20.13
CA PRO A 140 27.24 -9.89 19.69
C PRO A 140 27.65 -10.72 18.47
N GLU A 141 28.00 -10.08 17.35
CA GLU A 141 28.63 -10.76 16.21
C GLU A 141 30.14 -10.90 16.44
N ASN A 142 30.76 -9.91 17.08
CA ASN A 142 32.16 -9.89 17.52
C ASN A 142 32.35 -8.87 18.64
N ALA A 143 33.61 -8.63 19.04
CA ALA A 143 33.91 -7.70 20.12
C ALA A 143 33.52 -6.23 19.85
N ALA A 144 33.37 -5.84 18.60
CA ALA A 144 33.11 -4.47 18.17
C ALA A 144 31.77 -4.30 17.39
N ARG A 145 30.92 -5.35 17.32
CA ARG A 145 29.66 -5.31 16.57
C ARG A 145 28.57 -6.13 17.25
N ALA A 146 27.41 -5.54 17.43
CA ALA A 146 26.23 -6.17 17.99
C ALA A 146 24.98 -5.86 17.17
N ILE A 147 24.02 -6.78 17.16
CA ILE A 147 22.72 -6.64 16.51
C ILE A 147 21.63 -6.69 17.57
N LEU A 148 20.69 -5.74 17.51
CA LEU A 148 19.46 -5.79 18.30
C LEU A 148 18.51 -6.82 17.68
N ILE A 149 18.08 -7.78 18.50
CA ILE A 149 17.07 -8.79 18.13
C ILE A 149 15.78 -8.42 18.84
N ILE A 150 14.64 -8.39 18.12
CA ILE A 150 13.32 -8.00 18.67
C ILE A 150 12.22 -8.97 18.24
N GLY A 151 11.18 -9.02 19.09
CA GLY A 151 9.97 -9.79 18.83
C GLY A 151 10.13 -11.29 19.06
N ASP A 152 9.01 -11.99 19.12
CA ASP A 152 8.95 -13.44 19.41
C ASP A 152 9.60 -14.29 18.30
N GLU A 153 9.69 -13.75 17.09
CA GLU A 153 10.32 -14.41 15.92
C GLU A 153 11.84 -14.14 15.85
N ASP A 154 12.44 -13.53 16.87
CA ASP A 154 13.87 -13.19 16.93
C ASP A 154 14.35 -12.37 15.73
N TYR A 155 13.59 -11.32 15.38
CA TYR A 155 13.83 -10.51 14.21
C TYR A 155 15.05 -9.59 14.40
N PRO A 156 16.09 -9.67 13.54
CA PRO A 156 17.26 -8.80 13.63
C PRO A 156 16.93 -7.39 13.12
N PHE A 157 17.20 -6.38 13.96
CA PHE A 157 17.12 -4.98 13.54
C PHE A 157 18.21 -4.71 12.50
N SER A 158 17.85 -4.09 11.38
CA SER A 158 18.72 -4.00 10.20
C SER A 158 19.94 -3.12 10.39
N ILE A 159 19.91 -2.16 11.33
CA ILE A 159 21.06 -1.28 11.62
C ILE A 159 21.88 -1.88 12.75
N PRO A 160 23.11 -2.37 12.49
CA PRO A 160 23.98 -2.87 13.53
C PRO A 160 24.52 -1.75 14.40
N ILE A 161 25.00 -2.10 15.60
CA ILE A 161 25.64 -1.19 16.53
C ILE A 161 27.12 -1.56 16.54
N VAL A 162 27.99 -0.62 16.20
CA VAL A 162 29.42 -0.85 16.03
C VAL A 162 30.24 0.00 17.01
N GLN A 163 31.41 -0.54 17.44
CA GLN A 163 32.35 0.19 18.26
C GLN A 163 33.44 0.79 17.38
N GLN A 164 33.59 2.09 17.46
CA GLN A 164 34.68 2.86 16.85
C GLN A 164 35.23 3.82 17.92
N ASP A 165 36.54 3.97 18.01
CA ASP A 165 37.24 4.85 18.97
C ASP A 165 36.75 4.72 20.43
N ASN A 166 36.51 3.49 20.87
CA ASN A 166 35.97 3.13 22.19
C ASN A 166 34.56 3.62 22.48
N ALA A 167 33.80 4.08 21.47
CA ALA A 167 32.42 4.49 21.59
C ALA A 167 31.53 3.67 20.64
N TRP A 168 30.30 3.42 21.04
CA TRP A 168 29.32 2.67 20.26
C TRP A 168 28.38 3.60 19.51
N ARG A 169 28.07 3.26 18.26
CA ARG A 169 27.11 4.00 17.42
C ARG A 169 26.36 3.07 16.48
N PHE A 170 25.25 3.53 15.94
CA PHE A 170 24.53 2.82 14.89
C PHE A 170 25.28 2.96 13.54
N ASP A 171 25.54 1.84 12.87
CA ASP A 171 26.06 1.82 11.49
C ASP A 171 24.89 1.91 10.51
N THR A 172 24.34 3.10 10.37
CA THR A 172 23.12 3.38 9.60
C THR A 172 23.31 3.03 8.15
N GLN A 173 24.49 3.27 7.59
CA GLN A 173 24.76 2.96 6.17
C GLN A 173 24.65 1.45 5.90
N ALA A 174 25.11 0.61 6.82
CA ALA A 174 25.03 -0.86 6.66
C ALA A 174 23.59 -1.39 6.68
N GLY A 175 22.65 -0.69 7.33
CA GLY A 175 21.25 -1.12 7.41
C GLY A 175 20.29 -0.38 6.47
N ARG A 176 20.76 0.67 5.81
CA ARG A 176 19.92 1.58 5.04
C ARG A 176 19.12 0.85 3.93
N ASP A 177 19.82 0.17 3.05
CA ASP A 177 19.23 -0.46 1.87
C ASP A 177 18.20 -1.53 2.27
N GLU A 178 18.48 -2.29 3.33
CA GLU A 178 17.55 -3.30 3.83
C GLU A 178 16.25 -2.69 4.37
N ILE A 179 16.34 -1.57 5.10
CA ILE A 179 15.15 -0.87 5.61
C ILE A 179 14.33 -0.31 4.46
N LEU A 180 14.97 0.33 3.48
CA LEU A 180 14.30 0.90 2.32
C LEU A 180 13.65 -0.20 1.48
N ASN A 181 14.37 -1.27 1.15
CA ASN A 181 13.85 -2.38 0.36
C ASN A 181 12.63 -3.04 1.01
N ARG A 182 12.66 -3.25 2.33
CA ARG A 182 11.52 -3.80 3.07
C ARG A 182 10.33 -2.83 3.09
N ARG A 183 10.56 -1.53 3.20
CA ARG A 183 9.51 -0.51 3.15
C ARG A 183 8.89 -0.46 1.76
N ILE A 184 9.70 -0.33 0.73
CA ILE A 184 9.30 -0.28 -0.68
C ILE A 184 8.46 -1.51 -1.03
N GLY A 185 8.99 -2.71 -0.81
CA GLY A 185 8.28 -3.94 -1.14
C GLY A 185 6.93 -4.08 -0.43
N ARG A 186 6.83 -3.70 0.85
CA ARG A 186 5.55 -3.69 1.56
C ARG A 186 4.56 -2.68 0.98
N ASN A 187 5.01 -1.46 0.69
CA ASN A 187 4.16 -0.42 0.16
C ASN A 187 3.67 -0.77 -1.25
N GLU A 188 4.52 -1.33 -2.11
CA GLU A 188 4.16 -1.80 -3.44
C GLU A 188 3.11 -2.92 -3.39
N LEU A 189 3.27 -3.89 -2.48
CA LEU A 189 2.27 -4.94 -2.27
C LEU A 189 0.92 -4.38 -1.81
N HIS A 190 0.91 -3.42 -0.86
CA HIS A 190 -0.33 -2.76 -0.44
C HIS A 190 -0.94 -1.95 -1.59
N THR A 191 -0.13 -1.29 -2.41
CA THR A 191 -0.60 -0.56 -3.59
C THR A 191 -1.32 -1.47 -4.57
N ILE A 192 -0.77 -2.65 -4.86
CA ILE A 192 -1.40 -3.68 -5.69
C ILE A 192 -2.75 -4.12 -5.09
N GLU A 193 -2.83 -4.32 -3.77
CA GLU A 193 -4.09 -4.66 -3.08
C GLU A 193 -5.13 -3.53 -3.23
N VAL A 194 -4.73 -2.28 -3.04
CA VAL A 194 -5.61 -1.10 -3.21
C VAL A 194 -6.13 -1.01 -4.63
N MET A 195 -5.29 -1.19 -5.65
CA MET A 195 -5.68 -1.13 -7.05
C MET A 195 -6.68 -2.24 -7.43
N GLN A 196 -6.50 -3.44 -6.87
CA GLN A 196 -7.44 -4.54 -7.05
C GLN A 196 -8.78 -4.24 -6.36
N ALA A 197 -8.74 -3.74 -5.12
CA ALA A 197 -9.95 -3.32 -4.40
C ALA A 197 -10.69 -2.20 -5.12
N TYR A 198 -9.98 -1.23 -5.70
CA TYR A 198 -10.56 -0.19 -6.53
C TYR A 198 -11.32 -0.78 -7.74
N THR A 199 -10.72 -1.74 -8.42
CA THR A 199 -11.34 -2.38 -9.59
C THR A 199 -12.60 -3.14 -9.20
N ASP A 200 -12.58 -3.86 -8.08
CA ASP A 200 -13.72 -4.60 -7.57
C ASP A 200 -14.83 -3.64 -7.09
N ALA A 201 -14.46 -2.55 -6.39
CA ALA A 201 -15.40 -1.53 -5.96
C ALA A 201 -16.06 -0.80 -7.13
N GLN A 202 -15.35 -0.51 -8.22
CA GLN A 202 -15.92 0.08 -9.43
C GLN A 202 -16.97 -0.84 -10.09
N ARG A 203 -16.70 -2.14 -10.12
CA ARG A 203 -17.63 -3.14 -10.66
C ARG A 203 -18.89 -3.28 -9.78
N GLU A 204 -18.72 -3.25 -8.47
CA GLU A 204 -19.82 -3.28 -7.51
C GLU A 204 -20.66 -2.00 -7.62
N TYR A 205 -20.02 -0.84 -7.64
CA TYR A 205 -20.68 0.46 -7.81
C TYR A 205 -21.55 0.51 -9.06
N ALA A 206 -21.09 -0.07 -10.17
CA ALA A 206 -21.85 -0.15 -11.41
C ALA A 206 -23.07 -1.09 -11.34
N CYS A 207 -23.15 -1.97 -10.32
CA CYS A 207 -24.29 -2.86 -10.06
C CYS A 207 -25.32 -2.25 -9.11
N LEU A 208 -25.06 -1.08 -8.48
CA LEU A 208 -25.97 -0.47 -7.51
C LEU A 208 -27.28 -0.01 -8.16
N GLU A 209 -28.38 -0.18 -7.41
CA GLU A 209 -29.71 0.29 -7.85
C GLU A 209 -29.80 1.81 -7.91
N GLY A 210 -30.64 2.31 -8.81
CA GLY A 210 -30.97 3.75 -8.88
C GLY A 210 -30.22 4.54 -9.94
N LYS A 211 -29.29 3.91 -10.68
CA LYS A 211 -28.54 4.58 -11.76
C LYS A 211 -29.18 4.46 -13.14
N GLY A 212 -30.52 4.40 -13.22
CA GLY A 212 -31.29 4.50 -14.45
C GLY A 212 -31.08 3.41 -15.50
N GLY A 213 -30.46 2.24 -15.08
CA GLY A 213 -30.20 1.13 -16.00
C GLY A 213 -28.95 1.32 -16.88
N SER A 214 -28.18 2.38 -16.70
CA SER A 214 -26.85 2.55 -17.30
C SER A 214 -25.78 2.14 -16.31
N THR A 215 -24.84 1.32 -16.76
CA THR A 215 -23.62 1.00 -16.00
C THR A 215 -22.77 2.27 -15.91
N GLU A 216 -22.73 2.91 -14.75
CA GLU A 216 -21.93 4.09 -14.50
C GLU A 216 -20.87 3.78 -13.43
N PHE A 217 -19.65 4.19 -13.67
CA PHE A 217 -18.52 4.05 -12.76
C PHE A 217 -18.29 5.34 -11.97
N ALA A 218 -17.77 5.20 -10.74
CA ALA A 218 -17.47 6.35 -9.90
C ALA A 218 -16.26 7.13 -10.41
N GLN A 219 -16.36 8.46 -10.38
CA GLN A 219 -15.30 9.38 -10.79
C GLN A 219 -14.50 9.95 -9.61
N LYS A 220 -14.83 9.52 -8.38
CA LYS A 220 -14.16 9.89 -7.11
C LYS A 220 -14.03 8.66 -6.21
N PHE A 221 -13.11 8.73 -5.28
CA PHE A 221 -13.00 7.73 -4.22
C PHE A 221 -14.08 7.93 -3.16
N SER A 222 -14.22 9.15 -2.65
CA SER A 222 -15.21 9.48 -1.61
C SER A 222 -16.38 10.25 -2.19
N SER A 223 -17.58 9.91 -1.75
CA SER A 223 -18.81 10.61 -2.14
C SER A 223 -18.89 12.00 -1.52
N SER A 224 -19.55 12.92 -2.21
CA SER A 224 -19.96 14.19 -1.62
C SER A 224 -20.96 13.93 -0.49
N GLU A 225 -20.95 14.78 0.55
CA GLU A 225 -21.86 14.67 1.69
C GLU A 225 -23.32 14.50 1.25
N GLY A 226 -23.98 13.47 1.77
CA GLY A 226 -25.38 13.16 1.45
C GLY A 226 -25.64 12.57 0.07
N THR A 227 -24.58 12.16 -0.66
CA THR A 227 -24.71 11.54 -1.99
C THR A 227 -24.00 10.18 -2.04
N LYS A 228 -24.20 9.42 -3.13
CA LYS A 228 -23.47 8.19 -3.46
C LYS A 228 -22.79 8.34 -4.83
N ASP A 229 -21.99 9.42 -5.00
CA ASP A 229 -21.34 9.77 -6.27
C ASP A 229 -19.84 9.41 -6.32
N GLY A 230 -19.35 8.68 -5.31
CA GLY A 230 -18.00 8.09 -5.18
C GLY A 230 -18.06 6.63 -4.75
N LEU A 231 -16.93 5.98 -4.61
CA LEU A 231 -16.81 4.57 -4.20
C LEU A 231 -17.03 4.35 -2.70
N TYR A 232 -16.83 5.40 -1.90
CA TYR A 232 -17.01 5.37 -0.45
C TYR A 232 -18.04 6.42 -0.02
N TRP A 233 -18.93 6.03 0.90
CA TRP A 233 -19.81 6.86 1.71
C TRP A 233 -20.00 6.22 3.07
N GLU A 234 -20.23 7.02 4.08
CA GLU A 234 -20.57 6.53 5.41
C GLU A 234 -22.01 6.00 5.38
N ALA A 235 -22.19 4.70 5.61
CA ALA A 235 -23.49 4.04 5.59
C ALA A 235 -24.06 3.96 7.01
N GLY A 236 -25.36 4.30 7.18
CA GLY A 236 -26.13 4.08 8.41
C GLY A 236 -26.40 2.59 8.64
N GLN A 237 -26.97 2.26 9.84
CA GLN A 237 -27.20 0.85 10.27
C GLN A 237 -28.08 0.02 9.33
N ASP A 238 -28.97 0.66 8.55
CA ASP A 238 -29.90 0.00 7.62
C ASP A 238 -29.65 0.44 6.16
N GLU A 239 -28.51 1.07 5.88
CA GLU A 239 -28.17 1.54 4.56
C GLU A 239 -27.20 0.56 3.85
N GLU A 240 -27.20 0.66 2.51
CA GLU A 240 -26.29 -0.10 1.66
C GLU A 240 -24.83 0.34 1.90
N GLU A 241 -23.98 -0.62 2.22
CA GLU A 241 -22.56 -0.39 2.44
C GLU A 241 -21.87 0.11 1.17
N SER A 242 -20.87 0.97 1.33
CA SER A 242 -20.12 1.47 0.17
C SER A 242 -19.14 0.42 -0.36
N PRO A 243 -18.99 0.29 -1.70
CA PRO A 243 -18.12 -0.73 -2.31
C PRO A 243 -16.65 -0.67 -1.85
N PHE A 244 -16.17 0.53 -1.52
CA PHE A 244 -14.80 0.76 -1.06
C PHE A 244 -14.68 0.79 0.48
N GLY A 245 -15.82 0.64 1.18
CA GLY A 245 -15.92 0.70 2.62
C GLY A 245 -14.94 -0.20 3.37
N PRO A 246 -14.83 -1.51 3.05
CA PRO A 246 -13.91 -2.42 3.75
C PRO A 246 -12.45 -1.98 3.71
N LEU A 247 -11.98 -1.37 2.62
CA LEU A 247 -10.63 -0.84 2.52
C LEU A 247 -10.47 0.43 3.38
N ILE A 248 -11.43 1.35 3.29
CA ILE A 248 -11.39 2.63 4.02
C ILE A 248 -11.48 2.40 5.53
N VAL A 249 -12.37 1.50 5.99
CA VAL A 249 -12.47 1.15 7.42
C VAL A 249 -11.14 0.59 7.94
N ARG A 250 -10.52 -0.35 7.22
CA ARG A 250 -9.21 -0.88 7.60
C ARG A 250 -8.13 0.21 7.64
N ALA A 251 -8.14 1.12 6.70
CA ALA A 251 -7.21 2.23 6.67
C ALA A 251 -7.45 3.23 7.81
N ALA A 252 -8.72 3.50 8.15
CA ALA A 252 -9.08 4.35 9.28
C ALA A 252 -8.63 3.75 10.63
N GLU A 253 -8.70 2.42 10.79
CA GLU A 253 -8.14 1.72 11.95
C GLU A 253 -6.61 1.92 12.08
N GLU A 254 -5.93 2.07 10.97
CA GLU A 254 -4.50 2.42 10.90
C GLU A 254 -4.24 3.92 11.06
N GLY A 255 -5.29 4.75 11.08
CA GLY A 255 -5.25 6.19 11.31
C GLY A 255 -5.18 7.04 10.05
N TYR A 256 -5.45 6.48 8.86
CA TYR A 256 -5.65 7.25 7.64
C TYR A 256 -7.01 7.96 7.68
N ASP A 257 -7.08 9.12 7.04
CA ASP A 257 -8.33 9.87 6.89
C ASP A 257 -9.21 9.23 5.80
N GLU A 258 -10.50 9.04 6.08
CA GLU A 258 -11.45 8.41 5.16
C GLU A 258 -11.60 9.14 3.82
N GLY A 259 -11.41 10.47 3.80
CA GLY A 259 -11.39 11.30 2.61
C GLY A 259 -10.01 11.53 2.00
N GLY A 260 -8.95 10.90 2.54
CA GLY A 260 -7.55 11.20 2.21
C GLY A 260 -7.19 11.04 0.72
N LEU A 261 -7.80 10.08 0.03
CA LEU A 261 -7.55 9.81 -1.38
C LEU A 261 -8.03 10.92 -2.33
N ASP A 262 -9.04 11.72 -1.94
CA ASP A 262 -9.59 12.82 -2.74
C ASP A 262 -9.12 14.22 -2.28
N LYS A 263 -8.26 14.30 -1.27
CA LYS A 263 -7.73 15.57 -0.77
C LYS A 263 -6.93 16.34 -1.82
N VAL A 264 -6.97 17.66 -1.71
CA VAL A 264 -6.15 18.56 -2.54
C VAL A 264 -5.40 19.52 -1.59
N PRO A 265 -4.07 19.39 -1.50
CA PRO A 265 -3.20 18.43 -2.18
C PRO A 265 -3.45 16.99 -1.72
N PRO A 266 -3.17 15.97 -2.56
CA PRO A 266 -3.39 14.58 -2.20
C PRO A 266 -2.50 14.18 -1.01
N GLU A 267 -3.02 13.30 -0.15
CA GLU A 267 -2.25 12.67 0.92
C GLU A 267 -1.81 11.26 0.50
N PRO A 268 -0.63 10.81 0.91
CA PRO A 268 -0.19 9.46 0.59
C PRO A 268 -1.00 8.43 1.38
N PHE A 269 -1.25 7.29 0.73
CA PHE A 269 -1.95 6.16 1.29
C PHE A 269 -1.06 4.91 1.08
N TYR A 270 -0.59 4.31 2.17
CA TYR A 270 0.45 3.27 2.15
C TYR A 270 1.71 3.67 1.37
N GLY A 271 2.12 4.94 1.48
CA GLY A 271 3.31 5.47 0.82
C GLY A 271 3.12 5.82 -0.66
N TYR A 272 1.89 5.76 -1.19
CA TYR A 272 1.55 6.01 -2.58
C TYR A 272 0.45 7.05 -2.74
N TYR A 273 0.49 7.79 -3.84
CA TYR A 273 -0.61 8.61 -4.32
C TYR A 273 -1.41 7.84 -5.35
N PHE A 274 -2.73 8.07 -5.38
CA PHE A 274 -3.67 7.44 -6.29
C PHE A 274 -4.43 8.50 -7.08
N LYS A 275 -4.63 8.27 -8.39
CA LYS A 275 -5.39 9.17 -9.26
C LYS A 275 -6.20 8.40 -10.28
N ILE A 276 -7.51 8.71 -10.35
CA ILE A 276 -8.41 8.14 -11.34
C ILE A 276 -8.10 8.73 -12.72
N LEU A 277 -7.92 7.86 -13.72
CA LEU A 277 -7.73 8.20 -15.12
C LEU A 277 -9.06 8.07 -15.87
N LYS A 278 -9.36 9.01 -16.76
CA LYS A 278 -10.67 9.12 -17.42
C LYS A 278 -10.65 8.74 -18.90
N ARG A 279 -9.55 8.16 -19.39
CA ARG A 279 -9.36 7.74 -20.76
C ARG A 279 -8.30 6.67 -20.91
N GLN A 280 -8.31 5.98 -22.04
CA GLN A 280 -7.20 5.09 -22.43
C GLN A 280 -6.59 5.52 -23.76
N GLY A 281 -5.35 5.07 -23.99
CA GLY A 281 -4.56 5.35 -25.19
C GLY A 281 -4.55 4.22 -26.20
N GLU A 282 -3.72 4.36 -27.23
CA GLU A 282 -3.68 3.46 -28.38
C GLU A 282 -3.13 2.07 -28.06
N HIS A 283 -2.28 1.95 -27.01
CA HIS A 283 -1.67 0.67 -26.60
C HIS A 283 -2.57 -0.14 -25.66
N ALA A 284 -3.64 0.46 -25.15
CA ALA A 284 -4.64 -0.25 -24.37
C ALA A 284 -5.52 -1.12 -25.28
N ASN A 285 -5.99 -2.24 -24.72
CA ASN A 285 -6.94 -3.10 -25.44
C ASN A 285 -8.20 -2.32 -25.85
N GLY A 286 -8.61 -2.38 -27.11
CA GLY A 286 -9.71 -1.60 -27.68
C GLY A 286 -9.33 -0.23 -28.22
N GLY A 287 -8.04 0.18 -28.13
CA GLY A 287 -7.53 1.44 -28.67
C GLY A 287 -7.90 2.68 -27.84
N ALA A 288 -7.65 3.86 -28.37
CA ALA A 288 -7.83 5.12 -27.65
C ALA A 288 -9.28 5.57 -27.61
N TYR A 289 -9.81 5.83 -26.39
CA TYR A 289 -11.12 6.49 -26.17
C TYR A 289 -11.25 7.09 -24.77
N ASP A 290 -12.19 8.00 -24.61
CA ASP A 290 -12.54 8.57 -23.33
C ASP A 290 -13.53 7.66 -22.59
N TYR A 291 -13.34 7.45 -21.30
CA TYR A 291 -14.27 6.68 -20.46
C TYR A 291 -15.52 7.49 -20.10
N VAL A 292 -15.43 8.81 -20.17
CA VAL A 292 -16.50 9.74 -19.79
C VAL A 292 -17.25 10.20 -21.03
N VAL A 293 -18.59 9.98 -21.04
CA VAL A 293 -19.52 10.41 -22.08
C VAL A 293 -20.62 11.25 -21.42
N ASP A 294 -20.87 12.46 -21.90
CA ASP A 294 -21.87 13.39 -21.37
C ASP A 294 -21.76 13.62 -19.85
N GLY A 295 -20.51 13.62 -19.34
CA GLY A 295 -20.21 13.82 -17.91
C GLY A 295 -20.22 12.54 -17.05
N ASN A 296 -20.70 11.41 -17.59
CA ASN A 296 -20.81 10.12 -16.90
C ASN A 296 -19.71 9.15 -17.34
N MET A 297 -19.05 8.49 -16.40
CA MET A 297 -18.02 7.49 -16.70
C MET A 297 -18.69 6.14 -16.98
N VAL A 298 -18.90 5.81 -18.26
CA VAL A 298 -19.71 4.67 -18.70
C VAL A 298 -18.98 3.69 -19.62
N LEU A 299 -17.83 4.07 -20.18
CA LEU A 299 -17.10 3.22 -21.12
C LEU A 299 -15.94 2.45 -20.49
N GLY A 300 -15.62 2.74 -19.25
CA GLY A 300 -14.54 2.10 -18.51
C GLY A 300 -14.04 2.99 -17.37
N PHE A 301 -12.97 2.57 -16.74
CA PHE A 301 -12.27 3.32 -15.68
C PHE A 301 -10.80 2.91 -15.64
N ALA A 302 -9.96 3.75 -15.09
CA ALA A 302 -8.57 3.39 -14.81
C ALA A 302 -8.03 4.15 -13.60
N LEU A 303 -6.92 3.65 -13.06
CA LEU A 303 -6.22 4.21 -11.91
C LEU A 303 -4.72 4.21 -12.17
N VAL A 304 -4.04 5.26 -11.73
CA VAL A 304 -2.58 5.29 -11.59
C VAL A 304 -2.23 5.42 -10.11
N ALA A 305 -1.23 4.65 -9.67
CA ALA A 305 -0.62 4.76 -8.35
C ALA A 305 0.87 4.99 -8.50
N TYR A 306 1.43 5.95 -7.74
CA TYR A 306 2.84 6.30 -7.78
C TYR A 306 3.38 6.67 -6.39
N PRO A 307 4.68 6.40 -6.10
CA PRO A 307 5.23 6.61 -4.77
C PRO A 307 5.24 8.07 -4.34
N ALA A 308 4.98 8.31 -3.06
CA ALA A 308 5.07 9.64 -2.46
C ALA A 308 6.50 10.20 -2.50
N LYS A 309 7.49 9.32 -2.34
CA LYS A 309 8.92 9.62 -2.53
C LYS A 309 9.58 8.46 -3.28
N TYR A 310 10.02 8.71 -4.52
CA TYR A 310 10.75 7.74 -5.32
C TYR A 310 12.01 7.23 -4.60
N GLY A 311 12.26 5.92 -4.65
CA GLY A 311 13.39 5.27 -3.98
C GLY A 311 13.29 5.18 -2.45
N ILE A 312 12.24 5.72 -1.83
CA ILE A 312 12.07 5.77 -0.38
C ILE A 312 10.75 5.12 0.06
N SER A 313 9.62 5.53 -0.50
CA SER A 313 8.33 4.93 -0.25
C SER A 313 7.93 3.87 -1.28
N GLY A 314 8.50 3.92 -2.47
CA GLY A 314 8.30 2.99 -3.58
C GLY A 314 9.21 3.32 -4.75
N ILE A 315 9.32 2.41 -5.70
CA ILE A 315 10.03 2.58 -6.98
C ILE A 315 9.03 2.56 -8.13
N MET A 316 8.17 1.52 -8.17
CA MET A 316 7.29 1.30 -9.31
C MET A 316 6.09 2.24 -9.31
N THR A 317 5.75 2.73 -10.50
CA THR A 317 4.45 3.33 -10.80
C THR A 317 3.56 2.24 -11.39
N PHE A 318 2.33 2.17 -10.92
CA PHE A 318 1.36 1.16 -11.35
C PHE A 318 0.18 1.80 -12.05
N ILE A 319 -0.35 1.12 -13.09
CA ILE A 319 -1.61 1.48 -13.75
C ILE A 319 -2.51 0.25 -13.88
N ILE A 320 -3.83 0.45 -13.75
CA ILE A 320 -4.86 -0.59 -13.90
C ILE A 320 -6.08 0.01 -14.59
N ASN A 321 -6.83 -0.81 -15.33
CA ASN A 321 -8.13 -0.43 -15.89
C ASN A 321 -9.20 -1.49 -15.58
N GLN A 322 -10.37 -1.37 -16.19
CA GLN A 322 -11.52 -2.27 -16.04
C GLN A 322 -11.22 -3.75 -16.33
N GLU A 323 -10.14 -4.06 -17.04
CA GLU A 323 -9.70 -5.44 -17.29
C GLU A 323 -9.08 -6.09 -16.04
N GLY A 324 -8.63 -5.28 -15.07
CA GLY A 324 -8.05 -5.74 -13.82
C GLY A 324 -6.61 -6.24 -13.95
N VAL A 325 -5.95 -5.93 -15.05
CA VAL A 325 -4.53 -6.21 -15.27
C VAL A 325 -3.71 -5.04 -14.77
N ILE A 326 -2.81 -5.27 -13.84
CA ILE A 326 -1.89 -4.27 -13.32
C ILE A 326 -0.64 -4.24 -14.21
N TYR A 327 -0.23 -3.05 -14.61
CA TYR A 327 1.02 -2.79 -15.28
C TYR A 327 1.89 -1.93 -14.37
N GLU A 328 3.20 -2.19 -14.37
CA GLU A 328 4.19 -1.48 -13.57
C GLU A 328 5.32 -0.92 -14.43
N LYS A 329 5.86 0.21 -14.02
CA LYS A 329 7.01 0.85 -14.66
C LYS A 329 7.79 1.68 -13.66
N ASP A 330 9.11 1.57 -13.70
CA ASP A 330 10.02 2.52 -13.05
C ASP A 330 10.16 3.78 -13.93
N LEU A 331 9.62 4.90 -13.42
CA LEU A 331 9.69 6.20 -14.09
C LEU A 331 10.92 7.02 -13.66
N GLY A 332 11.75 6.49 -12.75
CA GLY A 332 12.95 7.14 -12.24
C GLY A 332 12.67 8.32 -11.31
N GLU A 333 13.65 9.21 -11.16
CA GLU A 333 13.58 10.35 -10.24
C GLU A 333 12.46 11.35 -10.59
N ASP A 334 12.02 11.39 -11.86
CA ASP A 334 10.94 12.25 -12.34
C ASP A 334 9.53 11.68 -12.09
N THR A 335 9.41 10.55 -11.37
CA THR A 335 8.15 9.81 -11.14
C THR A 335 7.00 10.71 -10.69
N ALA A 336 7.22 11.56 -9.69
CA ALA A 336 6.18 12.43 -9.15
C ALA A 336 5.59 13.36 -10.23
N THR A 337 6.44 13.97 -11.05
CA THR A 337 6.03 14.89 -12.12
C THR A 337 5.35 14.14 -13.26
N ALA A 338 5.94 13.04 -13.71
CA ALA A 338 5.42 12.25 -14.83
C ALA A 338 4.07 11.61 -14.50
N ALA A 339 3.93 10.99 -13.34
CA ALA A 339 2.69 10.35 -12.93
C ALA A 339 1.59 11.35 -12.57
N ALA A 340 1.92 12.48 -11.92
CA ALA A 340 0.94 13.54 -11.68
C ALA A 340 0.38 14.14 -12.99
N ALA A 341 1.20 14.23 -14.04
CA ALA A 341 0.77 14.70 -15.36
C ALA A 341 0.00 13.63 -16.17
N MET A 342 0.07 12.36 -15.78
CA MET A 342 -0.58 11.25 -16.50
C MET A 342 -2.11 11.41 -16.47
N THR A 343 -2.75 11.40 -17.62
CA THR A 343 -4.22 11.52 -17.78
C THR A 343 -4.83 10.31 -18.48
N THR A 344 -3.99 9.40 -18.99
CA THR A 344 -4.39 8.33 -19.91
C THR A 344 -3.80 7.00 -19.42
N PHE A 345 -4.60 5.96 -19.38
CA PHE A 345 -4.15 4.58 -19.24
C PHE A 345 -3.62 4.12 -20.60
N ASP A 346 -2.30 3.97 -20.74
CA ASP A 346 -1.69 3.62 -22.03
C ASP A 346 -0.42 2.76 -21.81
N PRO A 347 -0.59 1.45 -21.56
CA PRO A 347 0.51 0.54 -21.28
C PRO A 347 1.22 0.14 -22.57
N ASP A 348 2.17 0.95 -23.03
CA ASP A 348 3.07 0.62 -24.13
C ASP A 348 4.07 -0.50 -23.76
N ASP A 349 4.95 -0.88 -24.68
CA ASP A 349 5.95 -1.96 -24.51
C ASP A 349 6.97 -1.70 -23.38
N THR A 350 6.99 -0.50 -22.80
CA THR A 350 7.87 -0.14 -21.69
C THR A 350 7.24 -0.44 -20.33
N TRP A 351 5.93 -0.77 -20.28
CA TRP A 351 5.23 -1.22 -19.11
C TRP A 351 5.27 -2.75 -19.00
N ARG A 352 5.57 -3.25 -17.82
CA ARG A 352 5.57 -4.69 -17.53
C ARG A 352 4.26 -5.06 -16.85
N LYS A 353 3.65 -6.17 -17.27
CA LYS A 353 2.52 -6.74 -16.52
C LYS A 353 3.00 -7.30 -15.19
N ASP A 354 2.28 -6.97 -14.12
CA ASP A 354 2.43 -7.67 -12.85
C ASP A 354 1.85 -9.08 -13.02
N GLU A 355 2.73 -10.03 -13.35
CA GLU A 355 2.38 -11.44 -13.46
C GLU A 355 2.20 -11.97 -12.04
N LYS A 356 0.93 -12.21 -11.64
CA LYS A 356 0.71 -13.06 -10.47
C LYS A 356 1.47 -14.36 -10.67
N PRO A 357 2.24 -14.86 -9.66
CA PRO A 357 2.78 -16.20 -9.73
C PRO A 357 1.65 -17.15 -10.10
N ALA A 358 1.84 -17.94 -11.17
CA ALA A 358 0.88 -18.95 -11.57
C ALA A 358 0.55 -19.80 -10.34
N GLU A 359 -0.73 -19.92 -10.00
CA GLU A 359 -1.19 -20.85 -8.98
C GLU A 359 -0.71 -22.25 -9.39
N GLN A 360 0.28 -22.77 -8.63
CA GLN A 360 0.73 -24.17 -8.76
C GLN A 360 -0.06 -25.04 -7.82
#